data_d467b40be56dd95c4715d259c685269b
#
_entry.id   d467b40be56dd95c4715d259c685269b
#
_cell.length_a   1.000
_cell.length_b   1.000
_cell.length_c   1.000
_cell.angle_alpha   90.00
_cell.angle_beta   90.00
_cell.angle_gamma   90.00
#
_symmetry.space_group_name_H-M   'P 1'
#
loop_
_entity.id
_entity.type
_entity.pdbx_description
1 polymer ?
#
loop_
_entity_poly.entity_id
_entity_poly.type
_entity_poly.pdbx_seq_one_letter_code
_entity_poly.pdbx_strand_id
1 'polypeptide(L)'
;MNEYLKVFQALTQFSDRLLADEHQSLEIKQSATQLSVDVEPCIQEIKQSALRLKGFLQVCFKDLSQAEDVWNSKPRIARASTVEVWEQIGQLSGCDFRIRSLGKQAQYDAVVKVRKSWSDKSTKLKNQWFLWDKNHQVFQRDTLGFYEKEHLHKELRNEVDFQADRVVLIMENELHLIFKELESIDIETIEFCIECFDLNSQSKFRERVQSIGGEIVSKFTEPLKYLPDSSSVKTFKETLKAPVEALVHKSKMGISLVDFEESCKVIGSIMDSLILAIFEERMKLAIQTVEKAIRFYNNFLEKQARYQQETPQQRAAEKDWIEYQRQQLREIQQYIEALINH
;
A
#
# COMPACT_ATOMS: atom_id res chain seq x y z
N MET A 1 -22.06 31.26 -23.45
CA MET A 1 -22.83 30.21 -22.77
C MET A 1 -24.10 30.73 -22.12
N ASN A 2 -24.09 31.83 -21.36
CA ASN A 2 -25.31 32.46 -20.81
C ASN A 2 -26.32 32.85 -21.88
N GLU A 3 -25.90 33.30 -23.05
CA GLU A 3 -26.81 33.68 -24.15
C GLU A 3 -27.60 32.48 -24.70
N TYR A 4 -26.95 31.34 -24.85
CA TYR A 4 -27.63 30.09 -25.31
C TYR A 4 -28.69 29.64 -24.27
N LEU A 5 -28.37 29.69 -22.97
CA LEU A 5 -29.33 29.35 -21.92
C LEU A 5 -30.54 30.29 -21.93
N LYS A 6 -30.31 31.58 -22.11
CA LYS A 6 -31.41 32.59 -22.27
C LYS A 6 -32.28 32.30 -23.50
N VAL A 7 -31.65 31.86 -24.61
CA VAL A 7 -32.41 31.48 -25.81
C VAL A 7 -33.28 30.26 -25.54
N PHE A 8 -32.74 29.22 -24.90
CA PHE A 8 -33.52 28.03 -24.56
C PHE A 8 -34.65 28.35 -23.55
N GLN A 9 -34.40 29.17 -22.57
CA GLN A 9 -35.45 29.64 -21.64
C GLN A 9 -36.52 30.44 -22.33
N ALA A 10 -36.15 31.34 -23.28
CA ALA A 10 -37.10 32.09 -24.07
C ALA A 10 -37.95 31.18 -24.96
N LEU A 11 -37.35 30.13 -25.54
CA LEU A 11 -38.05 29.12 -26.35
C LEU A 11 -39.02 28.30 -25.49
N THR A 12 -38.63 27.90 -24.28
CA THR A 12 -39.53 27.19 -23.36
C THR A 12 -40.69 28.06 -22.96
N GLN A 13 -40.45 29.32 -22.57
CA GLN A 13 -41.53 30.29 -22.21
C GLN A 13 -42.45 30.56 -23.42
N PHE A 14 -41.92 30.64 -24.62
CA PHE A 14 -42.70 30.79 -25.84
C PHE A 14 -43.60 29.57 -26.10
N SER A 15 -43.03 28.36 -25.97
CA SER A 15 -43.80 27.12 -26.08
C SER A 15 -44.93 27.03 -25.06
N ASP A 16 -44.65 27.35 -23.75
CA ASP A 16 -45.63 27.36 -22.67
C ASP A 16 -46.78 28.33 -22.96
N ARG A 17 -46.48 29.51 -23.48
CA ARG A 17 -47.50 30.52 -23.86
C ARG A 17 -48.40 30.00 -24.98
N LEU A 18 -47.84 29.35 -26.02
CA LEU A 18 -48.60 28.76 -27.10
C LEU A 18 -49.51 27.61 -26.65
N LEU A 19 -49.03 26.81 -25.68
CA LEU A 19 -49.80 25.69 -25.11
C LEU A 19 -50.94 26.19 -24.21
N ALA A 20 -50.76 27.31 -23.49
CA ALA A 20 -51.77 27.92 -22.62
C ALA A 20 -52.85 28.69 -23.34
N ASP A 21 -52.67 29.05 -24.63
CA ASP A 21 -53.64 29.79 -25.43
C ASP A 21 -54.73 28.85 -25.95
N GLU A 22 -55.97 29.05 -25.43
CA GLU A 22 -57.13 28.21 -25.79
C GLU A 22 -57.57 28.40 -27.24
N HIS A 23 -57.22 29.50 -27.89
CA HIS A 23 -57.62 29.83 -29.28
C HIS A 23 -56.68 29.32 -30.34
N GLN A 24 -55.57 28.66 -29.97
CA GLN A 24 -54.61 28.15 -30.95
C GLN A 24 -55.08 26.83 -31.57
N SER A 25 -54.73 26.66 -32.85
CA SER A 25 -55.05 25.43 -33.58
C SER A 25 -54.28 24.22 -33.01
N LEU A 26 -54.85 23.03 -33.23
CA LEU A 26 -54.25 21.76 -32.79
C LEU A 26 -52.82 21.58 -33.34
N GLU A 27 -52.57 21.99 -34.57
CA GLU A 27 -51.26 21.88 -35.21
C GLU A 27 -50.20 22.76 -34.55
N ILE A 28 -50.59 23.99 -34.11
CA ILE A 28 -49.68 24.87 -33.37
C ILE A 28 -49.37 24.31 -31.99
N LYS A 29 -50.36 23.73 -31.32
CA LYS A 29 -50.15 23.10 -29.99
C LYS A 29 -49.25 21.86 -30.13
N GLN A 30 -49.39 21.04 -31.17
CA GLN A 30 -48.48 19.93 -31.43
C GLN A 30 -47.04 20.39 -31.69
N SER A 31 -46.88 21.46 -32.49
CA SER A 31 -45.55 22.04 -32.78
C SER A 31 -44.90 22.62 -31.51
N ALA A 32 -45.69 23.30 -30.65
CA ALA A 32 -45.20 23.81 -29.39
C ALA A 32 -44.79 22.69 -28.41
N THR A 33 -45.56 21.57 -28.36
CA THR A 33 -45.20 20.42 -27.57
C THR A 33 -43.89 19.79 -28.04
N GLN A 34 -43.74 19.65 -29.39
CA GLN A 34 -42.48 19.14 -29.96
C GLN A 34 -41.29 20.03 -29.64
N LEU A 35 -41.43 21.35 -29.72
CA LEU A 35 -40.39 22.32 -29.37
C LEU A 35 -39.97 22.16 -27.91
N SER A 36 -40.92 21.99 -26.99
CA SER A 36 -40.62 21.77 -25.56
C SER A 36 -39.85 20.47 -25.34
N VAL A 37 -40.25 19.39 -26.02
CA VAL A 37 -39.56 18.09 -25.97
C VAL A 37 -38.12 18.18 -26.48
N ASP A 38 -37.88 18.97 -27.53
CA ASP A 38 -36.55 19.10 -28.14
C ASP A 38 -35.61 20.02 -27.35
N VAL A 39 -36.17 21.03 -26.65
CA VAL A 39 -35.39 22.00 -25.87
C VAL A 39 -34.94 21.45 -24.50
N GLU A 40 -35.79 20.68 -23.82
CA GLU A 40 -35.49 20.18 -22.46
C GLU A 40 -34.20 19.34 -22.37
N PRO A 41 -33.89 18.38 -23.27
CA PRO A 41 -32.65 17.66 -23.28
C PRO A 41 -31.41 18.55 -23.40
N CYS A 42 -31.50 19.63 -24.21
CA CYS A 42 -30.41 20.59 -24.38
C CYS A 42 -30.12 21.35 -23.08
N ILE A 43 -31.18 21.76 -22.35
CA ILE A 43 -31.04 22.39 -21.03
C ILE A 43 -30.38 21.43 -20.04
N GLN A 44 -30.80 20.18 -20.00
CA GLN A 44 -30.25 19.16 -19.13
C GLN A 44 -28.78 18.87 -19.42
N GLU A 45 -28.40 18.82 -20.71
CA GLU A 45 -27.01 18.63 -21.11
C GLU A 45 -26.11 19.79 -20.68
N ILE A 46 -26.60 21.03 -20.81
CA ILE A 46 -25.90 22.24 -20.32
C ILE A 46 -25.73 22.17 -18.80
N LYS A 47 -26.76 21.80 -18.03
CA LYS A 47 -26.69 21.65 -16.58
C LYS A 47 -25.71 20.57 -16.16
N GLN A 48 -25.73 19.42 -16.81
CA GLN A 48 -24.77 18.33 -16.54
C GLN A 48 -23.33 18.77 -16.82
N SER A 49 -23.11 19.50 -17.93
CA SER A 49 -21.79 20.03 -18.26
C SER A 49 -21.32 21.06 -17.25
N ALA A 50 -22.21 21.94 -16.75
CA ALA A 50 -21.91 22.89 -15.70
C ALA A 50 -21.55 22.18 -14.36
N LEU A 51 -22.22 21.08 -14.01
CA LEU A 51 -21.90 20.28 -12.84
C LEU A 51 -20.51 19.62 -12.96
N ARG A 52 -20.13 19.13 -14.14
CA ARG A 52 -18.77 18.59 -14.39
C ARG A 52 -17.72 19.68 -14.24
N LEU A 53 -17.95 20.86 -14.83
CA LEU A 53 -17.06 22.02 -14.68
C LEU A 53 -16.91 22.46 -13.23
N LYS A 54 -17.99 22.41 -12.42
CA LYS A 54 -17.92 22.66 -10.96
C LYS A 54 -16.97 21.68 -10.25
N GLY A 55 -16.98 20.41 -10.65
CA GLY A 55 -16.04 19.40 -10.13
C GLY A 55 -14.57 19.75 -10.44
N PHE A 56 -14.27 20.13 -11.69
CA PHE A 56 -12.92 20.59 -12.06
C PHE A 56 -12.51 21.86 -11.32
N LEU A 57 -13.42 22.79 -11.13
CA LEU A 57 -13.17 24.02 -10.39
C LEU A 57 -12.78 23.73 -8.92
N GLN A 58 -13.42 22.76 -8.28
CA GLN A 58 -13.06 22.33 -6.92
C GLN A 58 -11.63 21.80 -6.85
N VAL A 59 -11.17 21.04 -7.87
CA VAL A 59 -9.77 20.58 -7.96
C VAL A 59 -8.83 21.78 -8.08
N CYS A 60 -9.15 22.76 -8.95
CA CYS A 60 -8.32 23.96 -9.09
C CYS A 60 -8.23 24.79 -7.78
N PHE A 61 -9.32 24.91 -7.03
CA PHE A 61 -9.29 25.56 -5.72
C PHE A 61 -8.43 24.81 -4.71
N LYS A 62 -8.49 23.48 -4.74
CA LYS A 62 -7.64 22.64 -3.88
C LYS A 62 -6.15 22.81 -4.21
N ASP A 63 -5.81 22.81 -5.50
CA ASP A 63 -4.41 22.99 -5.93
C ASP A 63 -3.90 24.39 -5.58
N LEU A 64 -4.73 25.42 -5.73
CA LEU A 64 -4.41 26.80 -5.34
C LEU A 64 -4.20 26.92 -3.82
N SER A 65 -5.03 26.25 -3.02
CA SER A 65 -4.85 26.20 -1.57
C SER A 65 -3.53 25.50 -1.19
N GLN A 66 -3.14 24.46 -1.90
CA GLN A 66 -1.84 23.82 -1.68
C GLN A 66 -0.67 24.76 -2.04
N ALA A 67 -0.80 25.53 -3.13
CA ALA A 67 0.21 26.53 -3.50
C ALA A 67 0.35 27.62 -2.42
N GLU A 68 -0.77 28.07 -1.84
CA GLU A 68 -0.77 29.02 -0.72
C GLU A 68 -0.13 28.44 0.55
N ASP A 69 -0.43 27.17 0.88
CA ASP A 69 0.19 26.47 2.01
C ASP A 69 1.73 26.40 1.83
N VAL A 70 2.20 26.11 0.60
CA VAL A 70 3.63 26.14 0.26
C VAL A 70 4.20 27.54 0.44
N TRP A 71 3.53 28.57 -0.07
CA TRP A 71 3.98 29.96 0.05
C TRP A 71 4.09 30.38 1.51
N ASN A 72 3.11 30.05 2.35
CA ASN A 72 3.08 30.35 3.79
C ASN A 72 4.19 29.62 4.56
N SER A 73 4.61 28.44 4.11
CA SER A 73 5.65 27.64 4.76
C SER A 73 7.08 28.10 4.42
N LYS A 74 7.29 28.80 3.30
CA LYS A 74 8.62 29.22 2.83
C LYS A 74 9.48 29.96 3.86
N PRO A 75 8.97 30.97 4.61
CA PRO A 75 9.80 31.68 5.58
C PRO A 75 10.27 30.81 6.74
N ARG A 76 9.47 29.82 7.14
CA ARG A 76 9.81 28.88 8.23
C ARG A 76 10.85 27.88 7.76
N ILE A 77 10.66 27.31 6.58
CA ILE A 77 11.61 26.39 5.97
C ILE A 77 12.97 27.08 5.77
N ALA A 78 12.99 28.32 5.29
CA ALA A 78 14.21 29.09 5.09
C ALA A 78 14.99 29.36 6.39
N ARG A 79 14.31 29.40 7.56
CA ARG A 79 14.93 29.66 8.87
C ARG A 79 15.23 28.42 9.68
N ALA A 80 14.79 27.24 9.23
CA ALA A 80 15.02 25.99 9.94
C ALA A 80 16.51 25.67 10.08
N SER A 81 16.88 24.95 11.13
CA SER A 81 18.27 24.57 11.39
C SER A 81 18.75 23.53 10.36
N THR A 82 19.72 23.90 9.56
CA THR A 82 20.32 23.00 8.58
C THR A 82 21.16 21.90 9.26
N VAL A 83 21.74 22.20 10.43
CA VAL A 83 22.59 21.27 11.19
C VAL A 83 21.75 20.09 11.69
N GLU A 84 20.59 20.34 12.28
CA GLU A 84 19.69 19.30 12.76
C GLU A 84 19.23 18.38 11.63
N VAL A 85 18.92 18.93 10.45
CA VAL A 85 18.56 18.13 9.27
C VAL A 85 19.71 17.21 8.84
N TRP A 86 20.95 17.71 8.83
CA TRP A 86 22.12 16.90 8.49
C TRP A 86 22.39 15.81 9.54
N GLU A 87 22.18 16.09 10.82
CA GLU A 87 22.28 15.08 11.88
C GLU A 87 21.30 13.94 11.67
N GLN A 88 20.04 14.23 11.32
CA GLN A 88 19.04 13.23 11.01
C GLN A 88 19.40 12.39 9.77
N ILE A 89 19.88 13.03 8.71
CA ILE A 89 20.40 12.32 7.53
C ILE A 89 21.56 11.39 7.92
N GLY A 90 22.47 11.87 8.78
CA GLY A 90 23.59 11.08 9.28
C GLY A 90 23.13 9.83 10.06
N GLN A 91 22.15 9.97 10.95
CA GLN A 91 21.58 8.87 11.70
C GLN A 91 20.89 7.86 10.77
N LEU A 92 20.07 8.33 9.83
CA LEU A 92 19.39 7.49 8.84
C LEU A 92 20.36 6.75 7.92
N SER A 93 21.46 7.37 7.53
CA SER A 93 22.48 6.76 6.65
C SER A 93 23.14 5.53 7.27
N GLY A 94 23.23 5.44 8.62
CA GLY A 94 23.72 4.26 9.34
C GLY A 94 22.67 3.14 9.45
N CYS A 95 21.38 3.45 9.29
CA CYS A 95 20.29 2.49 9.49
C CYS A 95 20.26 1.40 8.43
N ASP A 96 20.60 1.69 7.18
CA ASP A 96 20.67 0.68 6.11
C ASP A 96 21.61 -0.46 6.50
N PHE A 97 22.80 -0.14 6.99
CA PHE A 97 23.76 -1.16 7.43
C PHE A 97 23.25 -1.97 8.64
N ARG A 98 22.64 -1.29 9.63
CA ARG A 98 22.07 -1.97 10.81
C ARG A 98 20.93 -2.91 10.41
N ILE A 99 20.00 -2.44 9.57
CA ILE A 99 18.88 -3.25 9.07
C ILE A 99 19.38 -4.48 8.33
N ARG A 100 20.39 -4.32 7.44
CA ARG A 100 20.99 -5.46 6.73
C ARG A 100 21.65 -6.44 7.67
N SER A 101 22.38 -5.96 8.66
CA SER A 101 23.07 -6.80 9.64
C SER A 101 22.07 -7.57 10.52
N LEU A 102 21.09 -6.87 11.11
CA LEU A 102 20.04 -7.47 11.92
C LEU A 102 19.19 -8.43 11.10
N GLY A 103 18.82 -8.05 9.88
CA GLY A 103 18.02 -8.89 9.00
C GLY A 103 18.72 -10.19 8.60
N LYS A 104 20.02 -10.15 8.30
CA LYS A 104 20.82 -11.36 8.02
C LYS A 104 20.96 -12.26 9.24
N GLN A 105 21.18 -11.67 10.43
CA GLN A 105 21.25 -12.44 11.66
C GLN A 105 19.91 -13.11 11.97
N ALA A 106 18.82 -12.35 11.94
CA ALA A 106 17.46 -12.85 12.17
C ALA A 106 17.07 -13.94 11.15
N GLN A 107 17.43 -13.77 9.88
CA GLN A 107 17.24 -14.76 8.82
C GLN A 107 17.99 -16.06 9.13
N TYR A 108 19.25 -15.95 9.53
CA TYR A 108 20.06 -17.12 9.92
C TYR A 108 19.46 -17.86 11.13
N ASP A 109 19.06 -17.11 12.17
CA ASP A 109 18.48 -17.67 13.38
C ASP A 109 17.13 -18.35 13.10
N ALA A 110 16.30 -17.76 12.23
CA ALA A 110 15.05 -18.36 11.77
C ALA A 110 15.30 -19.70 11.03
N VAL A 111 16.25 -19.73 10.08
CA VAL A 111 16.62 -20.94 9.34
C VAL A 111 17.11 -22.03 10.30
N VAL A 112 17.98 -21.69 11.24
CA VAL A 112 18.51 -22.66 12.23
C VAL A 112 17.40 -23.24 13.10
N LYS A 113 16.50 -22.39 13.62
CA LYS A 113 15.37 -22.82 14.45
C LYS A 113 14.40 -23.72 13.69
N VAL A 114 14.09 -23.38 12.45
CA VAL A 114 13.18 -24.17 11.60
C VAL A 114 13.80 -25.48 11.20
N ARG A 115 15.06 -25.50 10.74
CA ARG A 115 15.79 -26.73 10.40
C ARG A 115 15.86 -27.68 11.58
N LYS A 116 16.18 -27.18 12.77
CA LYS A 116 16.22 -28.00 13.98
C LYS A 116 14.85 -28.61 14.27
N SER A 117 13.79 -27.77 14.26
CA SER A 117 12.43 -28.25 14.49
C SER A 117 12.00 -29.33 13.51
N TRP A 118 12.24 -29.12 12.21
CA TRP A 118 11.91 -30.09 11.16
C TRP A 118 12.76 -31.35 11.27
N SER A 119 14.07 -31.25 11.49
CA SER A 119 14.98 -32.38 11.68
C SER A 119 14.56 -33.26 12.84
N ASP A 120 14.24 -32.67 14.01
CA ASP A 120 13.80 -33.41 15.19
C ASP A 120 12.50 -34.19 14.89
N LYS A 121 11.57 -33.60 14.18
CA LYS A 121 10.29 -34.21 13.84
C LYS A 121 10.40 -35.28 12.77
N SER A 122 11.09 -34.97 11.68
CA SER A 122 11.30 -35.93 10.59
C SER A 122 12.10 -37.15 11.09
N THR A 123 13.08 -36.95 11.97
CA THR A 123 13.83 -38.02 12.61
C THR A 123 12.95 -38.90 13.51
N LYS A 124 12.05 -38.24 14.29
CA LYS A 124 11.07 -38.96 15.12
C LYS A 124 10.16 -39.84 14.27
N LEU A 125 9.57 -39.31 13.22
CA LEU A 125 8.73 -40.06 12.27
C LEU A 125 9.48 -41.18 11.62
N LYS A 126 10.71 -40.92 11.16
CA LYS A 126 11.57 -41.94 10.58
C LYS A 126 11.80 -43.11 11.54
N ASN A 127 12.22 -42.82 12.77
CA ASN A 127 12.50 -43.84 13.78
C ASN A 127 11.25 -44.64 14.18
N GLN A 128 10.10 -44.02 14.23
CA GLN A 128 8.81 -44.61 14.56
C GLN A 128 8.36 -45.59 13.46
N TRP A 129 8.32 -45.13 12.22
CA TRP A 129 7.76 -45.88 11.11
C TRP A 129 8.68 -46.94 10.55
N PHE A 130 9.99 -46.70 10.46
CA PHE A 130 10.99 -47.64 9.96
C PHE A 130 11.63 -48.47 11.08
N LEU A 131 11.16 -48.37 12.31
CA LEU A 131 11.54 -49.17 13.47
C LEU A 131 13.05 -49.15 13.75
N TRP A 132 13.54 -47.97 14.24
CA TRP A 132 14.95 -47.85 14.62
C TRP A 132 15.32 -48.77 15.79
N ASP A 133 16.25 -49.67 15.55
CA ASP A 133 16.84 -50.50 16.60
C ASP A 133 18.08 -49.84 17.21
N LYS A 134 17.97 -49.39 18.47
CA LYS A 134 19.05 -48.70 19.17
C LYS A 134 20.24 -49.62 19.47
N ASN A 135 20.01 -50.91 19.63
CA ASN A 135 21.06 -51.84 19.99
C ASN A 135 21.96 -52.19 18.78
N HIS A 136 21.37 -52.32 17.63
CA HIS A 136 22.09 -52.68 16.39
C HIS A 136 22.36 -51.44 15.51
N GLN A 137 21.85 -50.23 15.86
CA GLN A 137 21.99 -48.99 15.10
C GLN A 137 21.54 -49.12 13.60
N VAL A 138 20.47 -49.88 13.39
CA VAL A 138 19.90 -50.13 12.06
C VAL A 138 18.40 -49.97 12.07
N PHE A 139 17.82 -49.71 10.90
CA PHE A 139 16.38 -49.77 10.73
C PHE A 139 15.94 -51.19 10.46
N GLN A 140 14.93 -51.68 11.16
CA GLN A 140 14.39 -53.04 10.97
C GLN A 140 13.50 -53.14 9.73
N ARG A 141 13.06 -51.98 9.21
CA ARG A 141 12.26 -51.90 7.98
C ARG A 141 12.87 -50.84 7.06
N ASP A 142 12.98 -51.19 5.82
CA ASP A 142 13.41 -50.32 4.72
C ASP A 142 12.24 -49.90 3.81
N THR A 143 11.07 -50.55 3.94
CA THR A 143 9.88 -50.29 3.14
C THR A 143 8.62 -50.49 3.97
N LEU A 144 7.64 -49.54 3.82
CA LEU A 144 6.30 -49.59 4.44
C LEU A 144 5.28 -50.18 3.48
N GLY A 145 4.39 -51.05 3.97
CA GLY A 145 3.31 -51.63 3.20
C GLY A 145 2.16 -50.65 2.90
N PHE A 146 1.20 -51.12 2.11
CA PHE A 146 0.09 -50.29 1.61
C PHE A 146 -0.72 -49.61 2.73
N TYR A 147 -1.11 -50.34 3.79
CA TYR A 147 -1.90 -49.76 4.91
C TYR A 147 -1.08 -48.81 5.75
N GLU A 148 0.17 -49.06 5.98
CA GLU A 148 1.07 -48.20 6.77
C GLU A 148 1.35 -46.89 6.03
N LYS A 149 1.43 -46.94 4.69
CA LYS A 149 1.60 -45.79 3.81
C LYS A 149 0.53 -44.74 4.02
N GLU A 150 -0.75 -45.10 4.09
CA GLU A 150 -1.87 -44.18 4.31
C GLU A 150 -1.78 -43.48 5.70
N HIS A 151 -1.38 -44.22 6.72
CA HIS A 151 -1.19 -43.67 8.05
C HIS A 151 -0.02 -42.71 8.13
N LEU A 152 1.14 -43.08 7.57
CA LEU A 152 2.32 -42.21 7.47
C LEU A 152 1.98 -40.92 6.68
N HIS A 153 1.27 -41.04 5.56
CA HIS A 153 0.84 -39.91 4.76
C HIS A 153 0.04 -38.91 5.58
N LYS A 154 -0.98 -39.38 6.29
CA LYS A 154 -1.83 -38.54 7.15
C LYS A 154 -1.03 -37.85 8.25
N GLU A 155 -0.13 -38.60 8.92
CA GLU A 155 0.71 -38.08 9.99
C GLU A 155 1.72 -37.04 9.45
N LEU A 156 2.39 -37.33 8.33
CA LEU A 156 3.33 -36.41 7.71
C LEU A 156 2.64 -35.14 7.23
N ARG A 157 1.45 -35.23 6.64
CA ARG A 157 0.65 -34.08 6.20
C ARG A 157 0.27 -33.18 7.37
N ASN A 158 -0.19 -33.77 8.48
CA ASN A 158 -0.53 -33.00 9.69
C ASN A 158 0.72 -32.31 10.28
N GLU A 159 1.86 -33.01 10.30
CA GLU A 159 3.11 -32.45 10.79
C GLU A 159 3.62 -31.31 9.89
N VAL A 160 3.48 -31.42 8.59
CA VAL A 160 3.83 -30.35 7.62
C VAL A 160 2.94 -29.11 7.83
N ASP A 161 1.64 -29.29 8.04
CA ASP A 161 0.73 -28.18 8.36
C ASP A 161 1.12 -27.48 9.67
N PHE A 162 1.43 -28.26 10.70
CA PHE A 162 1.90 -27.73 11.99
C PHE A 162 3.24 -26.99 11.85
N GLN A 163 4.19 -27.55 11.12
CA GLN A 163 5.49 -26.91 10.89
C GLN A 163 5.36 -25.65 10.05
N ALA A 164 4.42 -25.58 9.08
CA ALA A 164 4.15 -24.37 8.31
C ALA A 164 3.71 -23.20 9.21
N ASP A 165 2.77 -23.45 10.14
CA ASP A 165 2.34 -22.45 11.08
C ASP A 165 3.47 -22.02 12.05
N ARG A 166 4.32 -22.97 12.45
CA ARG A 166 5.49 -22.71 13.29
C ARG A 166 6.55 -21.89 12.57
N VAL A 167 6.81 -22.14 11.29
CA VAL A 167 7.71 -21.33 10.45
C VAL A 167 7.24 -19.86 10.42
N VAL A 168 5.94 -19.63 10.21
CA VAL A 168 5.35 -18.29 10.22
C VAL A 168 5.61 -17.60 11.57
N LEU A 169 5.32 -18.28 12.69
CA LEU A 169 5.53 -17.74 14.03
C LEU A 169 7.01 -17.40 14.31
N ILE A 170 7.94 -18.28 13.92
CA ILE A 170 9.38 -18.03 14.07
C ILE A 170 9.78 -16.79 13.27
N MET A 171 9.32 -16.67 12.01
CA MET A 171 9.63 -15.51 11.17
C MET A 171 9.06 -14.21 11.76
N GLU A 172 7.82 -14.22 12.26
CA GLU A 172 7.22 -13.05 12.91
C GLU A 172 8.04 -12.58 14.11
N ASN A 173 8.49 -13.51 14.96
CA ASN A 173 9.30 -13.19 16.12
C ASN A 173 10.67 -12.61 15.75
N GLU A 174 11.33 -13.17 14.73
CA GLU A 174 12.64 -12.66 14.30
C GLU A 174 12.52 -11.33 13.54
N LEU A 175 11.47 -11.14 12.74
CA LEU A 175 11.21 -9.86 12.05
C LEU A 175 10.87 -8.72 13.01
N HIS A 176 10.32 -9.04 14.19
CA HIS A 176 10.00 -8.02 15.20
C HIS A 176 11.24 -7.22 15.66
N LEU A 177 12.43 -7.80 15.62
CA LEU A 177 13.67 -7.09 15.93
C LEU A 177 13.97 -5.98 14.93
N ILE A 178 13.75 -6.26 13.64
CA ILE A 178 13.91 -5.26 12.57
C ILE A 178 12.83 -4.19 12.70
N PHE A 179 11.60 -4.58 13.04
CA PHE A 179 10.50 -3.66 13.26
C PHE A 179 10.80 -2.64 14.37
N LYS A 180 11.34 -3.09 15.51
CA LYS A 180 11.72 -2.19 16.61
C LYS A 180 12.76 -1.15 16.21
N GLU A 181 13.74 -1.53 15.40
CA GLU A 181 14.73 -0.58 14.88
C GLU A 181 14.08 0.48 13.99
N LEU A 182 13.13 0.07 13.13
CA LEU A 182 12.38 1.00 12.26
C LEU A 182 11.41 1.89 13.03
N GLU A 183 10.78 1.37 14.07
CA GLU A 183 9.83 2.12 14.89
C GLU A 183 10.53 3.30 15.58
N SER A 184 11.75 3.09 16.08
CA SER A 184 12.53 4.18 16.70
C SER A 184 12.85 5.29 15.70
N ILE A 185 13.26 4.92 14.47
CA ILE A 185 13.58 5.88 13.40
C ILE A 185 12.33 6.67 12.98
N ASP A 186 11.18 6.01 12.89
CA ASP A 186 9.93 6.63 12.45
C ASP A 186 9.44 7.70 13.42
N ILE A 187 9.46 7.40 14.72
CA ILE A 187 9.07 8.35 15.78
C ILE A 187 9.98 9.56 15.80
N GLU A 188 11.29 9.37 15.81
CA GLU A 188 12.26 10.46 15.81
C GLU A 188 12.12 11.34 14.55
N THR A 189 11.90 10.72 13.39
CA THR A 189 11.69 11.43 12.12
C THR A 189 10.42 12.28 12.15
N ILE A 190 9.33 11.76 12.72
CA ILE A 190 8.04 12.46 12.85
C ILE A 190 8.17 13.62 13.84
N GLU A 191 8.74 13.40 15.01
CA GLU A 191 8.94 14.44 16.04
C GLU A 191 9.81 15.57 15.52
N PHE A 192 10.94 15.25 14.89
CA PHE A 192 11.81 16.24 14.26
C PHE A 192 11.09 17.08 13.19
N CYS A 193 10.31 16.46 12.31
CA CYS A 193 9.52 17.19 11.33
C CYS A 193 8.48 18.11 11.98
N ILE A 194 7.86 17.69 13.10
CA ILE A 194 6.91 18.48 13.85
C ILE A 194 7.60 19.71 14.45
N GLU A 195 8.73 19.56 15.10
CA GLU A 195 9.49 20.65 15.71
C GLU A 195 10.00 21.65 14.68
N CYS A 196 10.61 21.20 13.59
CA CYS A 196 11.13 22.07 12.53
C CYS A 196 10.05 22.89 11.83
N PHE A 197 8.83 22.40 11.74
CA PHE A 197 7.78 23.02 10.94
C PHE A 197 6.67 23.70 11.77
N ASP A 198 6.67 23.56 13.12
CA ASP A 198 5.58 24.06 13.97
C ASP A 198 4.20 23.67 13.39
N LEU A 199 4.03 22.37 13.20
CA LEU A 199 2.91 21.78 12.42
C LEU A 199 1.57 21.82 13.12
N ASN A 200 1.47 22.40 14.30
CA ASN A 200 0.19 22.58 14.99
C ASN A 200 -0.82 23.40 14.18
N SER A 201 -0.32 24.17 13.20
CA SER A 201 -1.16 25.01 12.32
C SER A 201 -1.37 24.44 10.90
N GLN A 202 -0.72 23.31 10.52
CA GLN A 202 -0.78 22.79 9.16
C GLN A 202 -1.15 21.31 9.11
N SER A 203 -2.46 21.04 9.16
CA SER A 203 -3.02 19.68 9.14
C SER A 203 -2.52 18.80 7.97
N LYS A 204 -2.37 19.38 6.78
CA LYS A 204 -1.99 18.64 5.56
C LYS A 204 -0.53 18.16 5.53
N PHE A 205 0.39 18.91 6.13
CA PHE A 205 1.78 18.45 6.21
C PHE A 205 1.93 17.35 7.27
N ARG A 206 1.21 17.52 8.40
CA ARG A 206 1.10 16.51 9.44
C ARG A 206 0.52 15.19 8.90
N GLU A 207 -0.55 15.27 8.10
CA GLU A 207 -1.12 14.10 7.40
C GLU A 207 -0.10 13.44 6.46
N ARG A 208 0.75 14.21 5.79
CA ARG A 208 1.76 13.67 4.86
C ARG A 208 2.92 13.01 5.59
N VAL A 209 3.38 13.58 6.70
CA VAL A 209 4.40 12.99 7.56
C VAL A 209 3.84 11.76 8.28
N GLN A 210 2.62 11.82 8.80
CA GLN A 210 1.90 10.68 9.37
C GLN A 210 1.60 9.60 8.33
N SER A 211 1.36 9.95 7.08
CA SER A 211 1.18 9.01 5.96
C SER A 211 2.48 8.24 5.66
N ILE A 212 3.64 8.90 5.72
CA ILE A 212 4.94 8.23 5.55
C ILE A 212 5.17 7.25 6.70
N GLY A 213 5.00 7.69 7.96
CA GLY A 213 5.11 6.85 9.14
C GLY A 213 4.09 5.72 9.17
N GLY A 214 2.82 6.02 8.87
CA GLY A 214 1.76 5.03 8.79
C GLY A 214 1.98 3.98 7.69
N GLU A 215 2.54 4.36 6.56
CA GLU A 215 2.89 3.44 5.47
C GLU A 215 4.02 2.47 5.87
N ILE A 216 4.96 2.94 6.68
CA ILE A 216 6.04 2.12 7.24
C ILE A 216 5.47 1.10 8.23
N VAL A 217 4.74 1.59 9.24
CA VAL A 217 4.16 0.77 10.29
C VAL A 217 3.19 -0.25 9.69
N SER A 218 2.31 0.14 8.76
CA SER A 218 1.34 -0.78 8.16
C SER A 218 1.98 -1.91 7.37
N LYS A 219 3.02 -1.62 6.56
CA LYS A 219 3.71 -2.65 5.77
C LYS A 219 4.49 -3.66 6.60
N PHE A 220 4.96 -3.27 7.80
CA PHE A 220 5.68 -4.16 8.70
C PHE A 220 4.79 -4.87 9.71
N THR A 221 3.71 -4.22 10.16
CA THR A 221 2.73 -4.80 11.09
C THR A 221 1.66 -5.62 10.39
N GLU A 222 1.55 -5.55 9.06
CA GLU A 222 0.72 -6.51 8.34
C GLU A 222 1.19 -7.92 8.70
N PRO A 223 0.33 -8.73 9.37
CA PRO A 223 0.66 -10.11 9.68
C PRO A 223 1.14 -10.79 8.39
N LEU A 224 2.08 -11.72 8.49
CA LEU A 224 2.52 -12.54 7.32
C LEU A 224 1.35 -13.21 6.60
N LYS A 225 0.16 -13.23 7.23
CA LYS A 225 -1.13 -13.63 6.65
C LYS A 225 -1.62 -12.71 5.53
N TYR A 226 -1.18 -11.45 5.50
CA TYR A 226 -1.55 -10.41 4.53
C TYR A 226 -0.35 -9.95 3.69
N LEU A 227 0.64 -10.81 3.46
CA LEU A 227 1.53 -10.59 2.31
C LEU A 227 0.65 -10.34 1.08
N PRO A 228 1.03 -9.38 0.18
CA PRO A 228 0.17 -8.91 -0.92
C PRO A 228 -0.42 -10.02 -1.81
N ASP A 229 0.07 -11.23 -1.64
CA ASP A 229 -0.60 -12.46 -2.05
C ASP A 229 -0.98 -13.26 -0.80
N SER A 230 -2.23 -13.11 -0.34
CA SER A 230 -2.84 -14.09 0.59
C SER A 230 -2.80 -15.52 0.01
N SER A 231 -2.50 -15.66 -1.27
CA SER A 231 -2.03 -16.87 -1.93
C SER A 231 -0.73 -17.39 -1.33
N SER A 232 0.17 -16.58 -0.78
CA SER A 232 1.53 -17.02 -0.46
C SER A 232 1.60 -17.97 0.75
N VAL A 233 0.89 -17.72 1.85
CA VAL A 233 0.88 -18.67 2.99
C VAL A 233 0.06 -19.91 2.65
N LYS A 234 -1.07 -19.75 1.94
CA LYS A 234 -1.85 -20.87 1.44
C LYS A 234 -1.07 -21.65 0.38
N THR A 235 -0.46 -20.97 -0.56
CA THR A 235 0.42 -21.54 -1.59
C THR A 235 1.64 -22.19 -0.95
N PHE A 236 2.20 -21.63 0.12
CA PHE A 236 3.30 -22.23 0.87
C PHE A 236 2.89 -23.55 1.52
N LYS A 237 1.73 -23.62 2.21
CA LYS A 237 1.19 -24.86 2.78
C LYS A 237 0.96 -25.92 1.67
N GLU A 238 0.40 -25.51 0.55
CA GLU A 238 0.20 -26.42 -0.59
C GLU A 238 1.54 -26.87 -1.20
N THR A 239 2.51 -25.96 -1.32
CA THR A 239 3.87 -26.28 -1.80
C THR A 239 4.58 -27.26 -0.89
N LEU A 240 4.43 -27.12 0.44
CA LEU A 240 4.98 -28.06 1.41
C LEU A 240 4.29 -29.44 1.38
N LYS A 241 3.01 -29.49 1.02
CA LYS A 241 2.28 -30.74 0.87
C LYS A 241 2.64 -31.50 -0.41
N ALA A 242 3.05 -30.79 -1.46
CA ALA A 242 3.37 -31.42 -2.74
C ALA A 242 4.40 -32.56 -2.65
N PRO A 243 5.53 -32.46 -1.91
CA PRO A 243 6.43 -33.60 -1.71
C PRO A 243 5.80 -34.78 -0.96
N VAL A 244 4.87 -34.48 -0.02
CA VAL A 244 4.14 -35.51 0.73
C VAL A 244 3.19 -36.26 -0.19
N GLU A 245 2.43 -35.57 -1.04
CA GLU A 245 1.54 -36.15 -2.03
C GLU A 245 2.34 -36.96 -3.09
N ALA A 246 3.47 -36.39 -3.53
CA ALA A 246 4.37 -37.09 -4.48
C ALA A 246 4.93 -38.39 -3.90
N LEU A 247 5.27 -38.40 -2.60
CA LEU A 247 5.74 -39.60 -1.90
C LEU A 247 4.71 -40.74 -1.97
N VAL A 248 3.42 -40.40 -1.82
CA VAL A 248 2.34 -41.40 -1.86
C VAL A 248 2.05 -41.87 -3.27
N HIS A 249 2.11 -41.00 -4.26
CA HIS A 249 1.79 -41.31 -5.65
C HIS A 249 2.93 -42.12 -6.36
N LYS A 250 4.18 -41.83 -6.00
CA LYS A 250 5.37 -42.42 -6.66
C LYS A 250 5.51 -43.92 -6.43
N SER A 251 4.96 -44.41 -5.33
CA SER A 251 5.12 -45.82 -4.95
C SER A 251 3.80 -46.60 -5.00
N LYS A 252 3.64 -47.43 -5.98
CA LYS A 252 2.49 -48.37 -6.08
C LYS A 252 2.56 -49.48 -5.01
N MET A 253 3.74 -49.84 -4.53
CA MET A 253 3.97 -50.98 -3.67
C MET A 253 4.30 -50.65 -2.20
N GLY A 254 4.60 -49.39 -1.86
CA GLY A 254 5.00 -48.99 -0.52
C GLY A 254 5.95 -47.79 -0.55
N ILE A 255 6.27 -47.22 0.61
CA ILE A 255 7.21 -46.09 0.76
C ILE A 255 8.55 -46.65 1.25
N SER A 256 9.63 -46.42 0.49
CA SER A 256 10.97 -46.76 0.97
C SER A 256 11.52 -45.70 1.94
N LEU A 257 12.45 -46.10 2.79
CA LEU A 257 13.18 -45.22 3.69
C LEU A 257 13.87 -44.09 2.93
N VAL A 258 14.46 -44.40 1.77
CA VAL A 258 15.17 -43.42 0.94
C VAL A 258 14.20 -42.38 0.37
N ASP A 259 13.04 -42.80 -0.15
CA ASP A 259 12.01 -41.84 -0.65
C ASP A 259 11.48 -40.91 0.45
N PHE A 260 11.30 -41.47 1.66
CA PHE A 260 10.90 -40.67 2.83
C PHE A 260 11.94 -39.61 3.18
N GLU A 261 13.23 -40.01 3.27
CA GLU A 261 14.33 -39.09 3.57
C GLU A 261 14.49 -37.99 2.50
N GLU A 262 14.35 -38.36 1.22
CA GLU A 262 14.38 -37.41 0.12
C GLU A 262 13.24 -36.39 0.21
N SER A 263 12.01 -36.85 0.47
CA SER A 263 10.86 -35.99 0.66
C SER A 263 11.04 -35.03 1.85
N CYS A 264 11.58 -35.51 2.97
CA CYS A 264 11.88 -34.67 4.13
C CYS A 264 12.93 -33.59 3.85
N LYS A 265 13.95 -33.91 3.02
CA LYS A 265 14.95 -32.93 2.56
C LYS A 265 14.33 -31.87 1.68
N VAL A 266 13.45 -32.25 0.75
CA VAL A 266 12.75 -31.33 -0.15
C VAL A 266 11.86 -30.36 0.69
N ILE A 267 11.09 -30.88 1.65
CA ILE A 267 10.27 -30.07 2.55
C ILE A 267 11.14 -29.07 3.32
N GLY A 268 12.26 -29.50 3.89
CA GLY A 268 13.20 -28.61 4.59
C GLY A 268 13.74 -27.51 3.67
N SER A 269 14.11 -27.84 2.44
CA SER A 269 14.60 -26.87 1.45
C SER A 269 13.53 -25.84 1.06
N ILE A 270 12.26 -26.24 0.95
CA ILE A 270 11.14 -25.32 0.69
C ILE A 270 10.96 -24.34 1.86
N MET A 271 11.03 -24.85 3.11
CA MET A 271 10.97 -23.99 4.30
C MET A 271 12.09 -22.96 4.33
N ASP A 272 13.32 -23.38 4.06
CA ASP A 272 14.48 -22.48 3.99
C ASP A 272 14.30 -21.40 2.91
N SER A 273 13.89 -21.81 1.71
CA SER A 273 13.68 -20.89 0.58
C SER A 273 12.63 -19.84 0.88
N LEU A 274 11.55 -20.21 1.59
CA LEU A 274 10.53 -19.25 2.01
C LEU A 274 11.09 -18.25 3.01
N ILE A 275 11.81 -18.70 4.04
CA ILE A 275 12.42 -17.82 5.03
C ILE A 275 13.34 -16.81 4.33
N LEU A 276 14.21 -17.29 3.44
CA LEU A 276 15.12 -16.43 2.68
C LEU A 276 14.36 -15.37 1.89
N ALA A 277 13.32 -15.76 1.13
CA ALA A 277 12.54 -14.86 0.30
C ALA A 277 11.82 -13.78 1.13
N ILE A 278 11.17 -14.16 2.24
CA ILE A 278 10.45 -13.22 3.10
C ILE A 278 11.39 -12.23 3.79
N PHE A 279 12.52 -12.72 4.31
CA PHE A 279 13.50 -11.82 4.94
C PHE A 279 14.12 -10.84 3.94
N GLU A 280 14.44 -11.29 2.74
CA GLU A 280 14.96 -10.42 1.67
C GLU A 280 13.94 -9.35 1.28
N GLU A 281 12.68 -9.71 1.11
CA GLU A 281 11.60 -8.78 0.79
C GLU A 281 11.41 -7.74 1.91
N ARG A 282 11.35 -8.19 3.17
CA ARG A 282 11.16 -7.29 4.32
C ARG A 282 12.35 -6.36 4.55
N MET A 283 13.58 -6.86 4.43
CA MET A 283 14.78 -6.01 4.47
C MET A 283 14.76 -4.97 3.34
N LYS A 284 14.37 -5.36 2.13
CA LYS A 284 14.26 -4.42 1.00
C LYS A 284 13.24 -3.33 1.27
N LEU A 285 12.06 -3.68 1.80
CA LEU A 285 11.03 -2.71 2.17
C LEU A 285 11.53 -1.74 3.26
N ALA A 286 12.20 -2.25 4.29
CA ALA A 286 12.80 -1.45 5.35
C ALA A 286 13.81 -0.44 4.81
N ILE A 287 14.72 -0.89 3.95
CA ILE A 287 15.73 -0.04 3.32
C ILE A 287 15.09 1.03 2.43
N GLN A 288 14.10 0.65 1.61
CA GLN A 288 13.37 1.61 0.76
C GLN A 288 12.68 2.70 1.59
N THR A 289 12.27 2.38 2.78
CA THR A 289 11.67 3.32 3.73
C THR A 289 12.70 4.32 4.24
N VAL A 290 13.86 3.85 4.69
CA VAL A 290 14.98 4.72 5.09
C VAL A 290 15.40 5.63 3.93
N GLU A 291 15.49 5.10 2.71
CA GLU A 291 15.81 5.89 1.53
C GLU A 291 14.74 6.95 1.22
N LYS A 292 13.45 6.66 1.44
CA LYS A 292 12.39 7.65 1.30
C LYS A 292 12.52 8.78 2.31
N ALA A 293 12.86 8.46 3.57
CA ALA A 293 13.11 9.46 4.60
C ALA A 293 14.32 10.33 4.26
N ILE A 294 15.45 9.74 3.84
CA ILE A 294 16.63 10.49 3.40
C ILE A 294 16.29 11.41 2.22
N ARG A 295 15.55 10.92 1.23
CA ARG A 295 15.10 11.75 0.08
C ARG A 295 14.20 12.90 0.53
N PHE A 296 13.35 12.67 1.52
CA PHE A 296 12.52 13.74 2.09
C PHE A 296 13.37 14.85 2.69
N TYR A 297 14.39 14.53 3.49
CA TYR A 297 15.30 15.52 4.07
C TYR A 297 16.16 16.24 3.02
N ASN A 298 16.66 15.52 2.03
CA ASN A 298 17.40 16.14 0.92
C ASN A 298 16.52 17.13 0.14
N ASN A 299 15.27 16.73 -0.20
CA ASN A 299 14.31 17.64 -0.83
C ASN A 299 13.97 18.85 0.04
N PHE A 300 13.98 18.67 1.37
CA PHE A 300 13.82 19.78 2.30
C PHE A 300 14.98 20.75 2.23
N LEU A 301 16.22 20.26 2.27
CA LEU A 301 17.42 21.10 2.16
C LEU A 301 17.49 21.86 0.82
N GLU A 302 17.11 21.21 -0.28
CA GLU A 302 17.03 21.86 -1.59
C GLU A 302 16.00 23.00 -1.59
N LYS A 303 14.81 22.74 -1.03
CA LYS A 303 13.77 23.76 -0.88
C LYS A 303 14.23 24.90 0.04
N GLN A 304 14.89 24.57 1.16
CA GLN A 304 15.43 25.55 2.08
C GLN A 304 16.43 26.46 1.39
N ALA A 305 17.40 25.91 0.67
CA ALA A 305 18.39 26.66 -0.07
C ALA A 305 17.74 27.58 -1.12
N ARG A 306 16.76 27.08 -1.85
CA ARG A 306 15.97 27.86 -2.82
C ARG A 306 15.22 29.00 -2.14
N TYR A 307 14.53 28.75 -1.03
CA TYR A 307 13.73 29.78 -0.35
C TYR A 307 14.58 30.84 0.35
N GLN A 308 15.81 30.50 0.75
CA GLN A 308 16.79 31.47 1.27
C GLN A 308 17.23 32.46 0.18
N GLN A 309 17.29 32.03 -1.08
CA GLN A 309 17.70 32.86 -2.22
C GLN A 309 16.55 33.72 -2.78
N GLU A 310 15.31 33.42 -2.43
CA GLU A 310 14.16 34.20 -2.91
C GLU A 310 14.19 35.64 -2.37
N THR A 311 14.11 36.60 -3.28
CA THR A 311 14.00 38.02 -2.92
C THR A 311 12.60 38.36 -2.41
N PRO A 312 12.45 39.42 -1.59
CA PRO A 312 11.14 39.91 -1.17
C PRO A 312 10.19 40.22 -2.34
N GLN A 313 10.75 40.72 -3.46
CA GLN A 313 9.99 41.03 -4.67
C GLN A 313 9.44 39.77 -5.34
N GLN A 314 10.24 38.70 -5.43
CA GLN A 314 9.77 37.40 -5.96
C GLN A 314 8.64 36.82 -5.09
N ARG A 315 8.75 36.90 -3.78
CA ARG A 315 7.70 36.44 -2.85
C ARG A 315 6.40 37.26 -3.00
N ALA A 316 6.51 38.57 -3.17
CA ALA A 316 5.34 39.42 -3.39
C ALA A 316 4.64 39.07 -4.71
N ALA A 317 5.42 38.95 -5.81
CA ALA A 317 4.88 38.56 -7.12
C ALA A 317 4.17 37.21 -7.10
N GLU A 318 4.70 36.22 -6.37
CA GLU A 318 4.07 34.91 -6.21
C GLU A 318 2.75 34.99 -5.43
N LYS A 319 2.70 35.81 -4.37
CA LYS A 319 1.48 36.09 -3.63
C LYS A 319 0.42 36.74 -4.49
N ASP A 320 0.79 37.78 -5.20
CA ASP A 320 -0.11 38.50 -6.10
C ASP A 320 -0.66 37.57 -7.20
N TRP A 321 0.17 36.65 -7.70
CA TRP A 321 -0.27 35.64 -8.66
C TRP A 321 -1.29 34.66 -8.04
N ILE A 322 -1.08 34.19 -6.81
CA ILE A 322 -2.03 33.29 -6.10
C ILE A 322 -3.37 34.01 -5.88
N GLU A 323 -3.33 35.26 -5.43
CA GLU A 323 -4.52 36.07 -5.20
C GLU A 323 -5.28 36.34 -6.51
N TYR A 324 -4.57 36.66 -7.58
CA TYR A 324 -5.16 36.84 -8.92
C TYR A 324 -5.85 35.55 -9.42
N GLN A 325 -5.17 34.39 -9.34
CA GLN A 325 -5.78 33.13 -9.75
C GLN A 325 -7.02 32.79 -8.92
N ARG A 326 -7.00 33.09 -7.62
CA ARG A 326 -8.15 32.88 -6.74
C ARG A 326 -9.35 33.74 -7.15
N GLN A 327 -9.09 34.96 -7.54
CA GLN A 327 -10.15 35.86 -8.02
C GLN A 327 -10.74 35.32 -9.34
N GLN A 328 -9.93 34.93 -10.30
CA GLN A 328 -10.38 34.37 -11.56
C GLN A 328 -11.24 33.10 -11.34
N LEU A 329 -10.82 32.20 -10.47
CA LEU A 329 -11.59 31.00 -10.14
C LEU A 329 -12.94 31.33 -9.49
N ARG A 330 -13.03 32.37 -8.64
CA ARG A 330 -14.30 32.83 -8.06
C ARG A 330 -15.25 33.39 -9.11
N GLU A 331 -14.74 34.16 -10.07
CA GLU A 331 -15.54 34.67 -11.17
C GLU A 331 -16.11 33.54 -12.02
N ILE A 332 -15.27 32.54 -12.37
CA ILE A 332 -15.70 31.32 -13.08
C ILE A 332 -16.75 30.56 -12.27
N GLN A 333 -16.57 30.43 -10.96
CA GLN A 333 -17.53 29.78 -10.09
C GLN A 333 -18.91 30.46 -10.14
N GLN A 334 -18.95 31.78 -10.10
CA GLN A 334 -20.21 32.53 -10.21
C GLN A 334 -20.93 32.28 -11.54
N TYR A 335 -20.18 32.20 -12.66
CA TYR A 335 -20.76 31.87 -13.96
C TYR A 335 -21.32 30.42 -14.01
N ILE A 336 -20.62 29.47 -13.42
CA ILE A 336 -21.08 28.07 -13.38
C ILE A 336 -22.32 27.95 -12.47
N GLU A 337 -22.34 28.61 -11.32
CA GLU A 337 -23.49 28.61 -10.40
C GLU A 337 -24.71 29.23 -11.02
N ALA A 338 -24.55 30.31 -11.78
CA ALA A 338 -25.63 30.91 -12.55
C ALA A 338 -26.22 29.97 -13.62
N LEU A 339 -25.39 29.12 -14.22
CA LEU A 339 -25.85 28.10 -15.20
C LEU A 339 -26.61 26.93 -14.55
N ILE A 340 -26.27 26.59 -13.32
CA ILE A 340 -26.91 25.48 -12.58
C ILE A 340 -28.25 25.88 -12.00
N ASN A 341 -28.36 27.15 -11.53
CA ASN A 341 -29.53 27.64 -10.81
C ASN A 341 -30.65 28.20 -11.75
N HIS A 342 -30.37 28.27 -13.03
CA HIS A 342 -31.35 28.61 -14.07
C HIS A 342 -31.79 27.36 -14.80
#